data_f6eb77dfb79b4c54cbf785f3967fa65c
#
_entry.id   f6eb77dfb79b4c54cbf785f3967fa65c
#
_cell.length_a   1.000
_cell.length_b   1.000
_cell.length_c   1.000
_cell.angle_alpha   90.00
_cell.angle_beta   90.00
_cell.angle_gamma   90.00
#
_symmetry.space_group_name_H-M   'P 1'
#
loop_
_entity.id
_entity.type
_entity.pdbx_description
1 polymer ?
#
loop_
_entity_poly.entity_id
_entity_poly.type
_entity_poly.pdbx_seq_one_letter_code
_entity_poly.pdbx_strand_id
1 'polypeptide(L)'
;PGEYRQTTVPVDSFSENPYGLYNMHGNVSEWVWDYYGNYSVDEQIDPAGPASGTLRVYRGGGWNDFAKNMRSAYRATLEQNKGSFNLGIRLVLNAAPSSGSISGAGAQNTSADGNGKILIAYFSWGGNTEGVAEEIQRQTGADLFEITMVNPYSNDYNTVLDEAQRDQSVQARPELATHVENMDEYAIVMIGYPN
;
A
#
# COMPACT_ATOMS: atom_id res chain seq x y z
N PRO A 1 -8.90 -6.12 29.32
CA PRO A 1 -9.63 -5.36 28.32
C PRO A 1 -8.63 -4.47 27.58
N GLY A 2 -8.72 -4.43 26.24
CA GLY A 2 -7.86 -3.57 25.45
C GLY A 2 -8.21 -2.09 25.64
N GLU A 3 -7.26 -1.20 25.31
CA GLU A 3 -7.46 0.23 25.31
C GLU A 3 -8.04 0.67 23.96
N TYR A 4 -9.15 1.40 23.97
CA TYR A 4 -9.73 2.00 22.77
C TYR A 4 -9.09 3.38 22.53
N ARG A 5 -8.10 3.44 21.65
CA ARG A 5 -7.28 4.64 21.40
C ARG A 5 -7.92 5.68 20.50
N GLN A 6 -8.97 5.34 19.78
CA GLN A 6 -9.73 6.23 18.86
C GLN A 6 -8.88 6.83 17.72
N THR A 7 -7.74 6.23 17.41
CA THR A 7 -6.82 6.66 16.35
C THR A 7 -5.92 5.51 15.94
N THR A 8 -5.22 5.69 14.84
CA THR A 8 -4.13 4.82 14.42
C THR A 8 -2.91 4.97 15.34
N VAL A 9 -2.05 4.00 15.30
CA VAL A 9 -0.76 3.99 16.01
C VAL A 9 0.36 3.70 15.01
N PRO A 10 1.63 4.05 15.33
CA PRO A 10 2.78 3.62 14.53
C PRO A 10 2.80 2.11 14.29
N VAL A 11 3.34 1.69 13.15
CA VAL A 11 3.28 0.28 12.70
C VAL A 11 3.98 -0.71 13.63
N ASP A 12 4.92 -0.25 14.43
CA ASP A 12 5.72 -1.01 15.38
C ASP A 12 5.27 -0.85 16.85
N SER A 13 4.08 -0.27 17.10
CA SER A 13 3.59 0.01 18.46
C SER A 13 3.30 -1.22 19.30
N PHE A 14 3.18 -2.38 18.70
CA PHE A 14 2.96 -3.66 19.37
C PHE A 14 4.02 -4.66 18.95
N SER A 15 4.20 -5.72 19.77
CA SER A 15 5.14 -6.77 19.44
C SER A 15 4.78 -7.48 18.13
N GLU A 16 5.79 -7.88 17.39
CA GLU A 16 5.64 -8.72 16.22
C GLU A 16 5.05 -10.11 16.58
N ASN A 17 4.39 -10.72 15.63
CA ASN A 17 3.96 -12.10 15.73
C ASN A 17 5.14 -13.07 15.44
N PRO A 18 4.95 -14.42 15.57
CA PRO A 18 6.02 -15.38 15.29
C PRO A 18 6.60 -15.35 13.86
N TYR A 19 5.97 -14.63 12.94
CA TYR A 19 6.42 -14.45 11.56
C TYR A 19 7.13 -13.09 11.34
N GLY A 20 7.38 -12.32 12.41
CA GLY A 20 7.98 -10.98 12.30
C GLY A 20 7.04 -9.90 11.78
N LEU A 21 5.71 -10.12 11.82
CA LEU A 21 4.72 -9.19 11.29
C LEU A 21 4.04 -8.41 12.42
N TYR A 22 3.97 -7.10 12.25
CA TYR A 22 3.33 -6.17 13.18
C TYR A 22 1.89 -5.87 12.76
N ASN A 23 1.04 -5.57 13.73
CA ASN A 23 -0.32 -5.02 13.56
C ASN A 23 -1.21 -5.79 12.54
N MET A 24 -1.12 -7.14 12.54
CA MET A 24 -1.96 -7.97 11.65
C MET A 24 -3.45 -7.92 11.99
N HIS A 25 -3.79 -7.38 13.17
CA HIS A 25 -5.17 -7.21 13.64
C HIS A 25 -5.35 -5.83 14.23
N GLY A 26 -6.24 -5.04 13.66
CA GLY A 26 -6.50 -3.67 14.08
C GLY A 26 -5.59 -2.64 13.41
N ASN A 27 -5.50 -1.46 13.96
CA ASN A 27 -4.86 -0.27 13.44
C ASN A 27 -5.58 0.25 12.19
N VAL A 28 -5.24 -0.26 11.00
CA VAL A 28 -5.98 -0.02 9.75
C VAL A 28 -6.34 -1.35 9.10
N SER A 29 -7.47 -1.37 8.42
CA SER A 29 -7.76 -2.46 7.48
C SER A 29 -6.77 -2.39 6.32
N GLU A 30 -6.43 -3.51 5.72
CA GLU A 30 -5.44 -3.57 4.65
C GLU A 30 -6.04 -4.16 3.39
N TRP A 31 -5.81 -3.50 2.25
CA TRP A 31 -6.16 -4.04 0.95
C TRP A 31 -5.46 -5.36 0.70
N VAL A 32 -6.18 -6.30 0.07
CA VAL A 32 -5.58 -7.48 -0.55
C VAL A 32 -5.86 -7.47 -2.05
N TRP A 33 -5.06 -8.21 -2.80
CA TRP A 33 -5.14 -8.24 -4.26
C TRP A 33 -6.46 -8.79 -4.80
N ASP A 34 -7.12 -9.66 -4.04
CA ASP A 34 -8.26 -10.45 -4.50
C ASP A 34 -9.50 -9.60 -4.81
N TYR A 35 -10.15 -9.89 -5.91
CA TYR A 35 -11.55 -9.54 -6.06
C TYR A 35 -12.41 -10.35 -5.09
N TYR A 36 -13.52 -9.76 -4.66
CA TYR A 36 -14.44 -10.44 -3.78
C TYR A 36 -15.20 -11.55 -4.52
N GLY A 37 -15.21 -12.73 -3.94
CA GLY A 37 -16.02 -13.89 -4.31
C GLY A 37 -16.37 -14.71 -3.08
N ASN A 38 -17.36 -15.58 -3.17
CA ASN A 38 -17.67 -16.51 -2.11
C ASN A 38 -16.50 -17.46 -1.89
N TYR A 39 -16.32 -17.93 -0.65
CA TYR A 39 -15.38 -19.01 -0.39
C TYR A 39 -15.79 -20.28 -1.14
N SER A 40 -14.83 -20.97 -1.75
CA SER A 40 -15.04 -22.31 -2.25
C SER A 40 -15.31 -23.26 -1.09
N VAL A 41 -16.12 -24.28 -1.37
CA VAL A 41 -16.31 -25.42 -0.44
C VAL A 41 -15.20 -26.47 -0.63
N ASP A 42 -14.50 -26.41 -1.75
CA ASP A 42 -13.40 -27.32 -2.09
C ASP A 42 -12.07 -26.75 -1.56
N GLU A 43 -11.15 -27.64 -1.27
CA GLU A 43 -9.76 -27.26 -0.93
C GLU A 43 -9.14 -26.43 -2.05
N GLN A 44 -8.45 -25.36 -1.68
CA GLN A 44 -7.81 -24.43 -2.61
C GLN A 44 -6.31 -24.39 -2.31
N ILE A 45 -5.51 -24.41 -3.36
CA ILE A 45 -4.06 -24.15 -3.28
C ILE A 45 -3.81 -22.77 -3.86
N ASP A 46 -3.17 -21.88 -3.08
CA ASP A 46 -2.83 -20.50 -3.43
C ASP A 46 -3.99 -19.73 -4.08
N PRO A 47 -5.16 -19.63 -3.41
CA PRO A 47 -6.32 -18.99 -4.00
C PRO A 47 -6.08 -17.50 -4.25
N ALA A 48 -6.25 -17.07 -5.49
CA ALA A 48 -6.11 -15.68 -5.94
C ALA A 48 -7.46 -14.94 -6.04
N GLY A 49 -8.55 -15.59 -5.66
CA GLY A 49 -9.90 -15.06 -5.83
C GLY A 49 -10.38 -15.08 -7.28
N PRO A 50 -11.54 -14.47 -7.60
CA PRO A 50 -12.04 -14.34 -8.96
C PRO A 50 -11.08 -13.55 -9.86
N ALA A 51 -10.99 -13.91 -11.14
CA ALA A 51 -10.13 -13.22 -12.10
C ALA A 51 -10.55 -11.77 -12.39
N SER A 52 -11.82 -11.41 -12.10
CA SER A 52 -12.35 -10.05 -12.29
C SER A 52 -13.48 -9.78 -11.31
N GLY A 53 -13.76 -8.48 -11.08
CA GLY A 53 -14.82 -8.03 -10.18
C GLY A 53 -14.82 -6.52 -10.07
N THR A 54 -15.80 -5.97 -9.35
CA THR A 54 -15.91 -4.54 -9.04
C THR A 54 -15.49 -4.22 -7.62
N LEU A 55 -15.50 -5.22 -6.73
CA LEU A 55 -15.15 -5.07 -5.32
C LEU A 55 -13.84 -5.78 -5.02
N ARG A 56 -12.94 -5.07 -4.35
CA ARG A 56 -11.71 -5.64 -3.78
C ARG A 56 -11.95 -6.00 -2.32
N VAL A 57 -11.23 -7.00 -1.86
CA VAL A 57 -11.24 -7.42 -0.46
C VAL A 57 -10.28 -6.56 0.36
N TYR A 58 -10.64 -6.28 1.61
CA TYR A 58 -9.72 -5.81 2.63
C TYR A 58 -9.91 -6.59 3.93
N ARG A 59 -8.89 -6.62 4.77
CA ARG A 59 -8.80 -7.46 5.96
C ARG A 59 -8.18 -6.74 7.14
N GLY A 60 -8.11 -7.43 8.29
CA GLY A 60 -7.39 -7.00 9.48
C GLY A 60 -8.22 -6.16 10.45
N GLY A 61 -9.20 -5.40 9.94
CA GLY A 61 -9.98 -4.44 10.70
C GLY A 61 -9.19 -3.18 11.07
N GLY A 62 -9.86 -2.06 11.19
CA GLY A 62 -9.28 -0.78 11.59
C GLY A 62 -9.50 -0.47 13.07
N TRP A 63 -8.89 0.60 13.56
CA TRP A 63 -8.94 1.06 14.95
C TRP A 63 -10.38 1.32 15.46
N ASN A 64 -11.30 1.59 14.56
CA ASN A 64 -12.71 1.87 14.86
C ASN A 64 -13.67 0.68 14.58
N ASP A 65 -13.11 -0.46 14.21
CA ASP A 65 -13.89 -1.67 13.92
C ASP A 65 -14.20 -2.48 15.19
N PHE A 66 -15.25 -3.30 15.11
CA PHE A 66 -15.53 -4.27 16.14
C PHE A 66 -14.55 -5.45 16.10
N ALA A 67 -14.22 -6.03 17.25
CA ALA A 67 -13.31 -7.17 17.37
C ALA A 67 -13.68 -8.36 16.44
N LYS A 68 -14.97 -8.55 16.13
CA LYS A 68 -15.41 -9.58 15.17
C LYS A 68 -14.89 -9.39 13.76
N ASN A 69 -14.54 -8.15 13.38
CA ASN A 69 -14.00 -7.80 12.06
C ASN A 69 -12.50 -8.06 11.96
N MET A 70 -11.81 -8.30 13.10
CA MET A 70 -10.38 -8.57 13.16
C MET A 70 -10.05 -10.07 13.03
N ARG A 71 -11.06 -10.95 12.91
CA ARG A 71 -10.81 -12.39 12.72
C ARG A 71 -10.12 -12.66 11.40
N SER A 72 -9.21 -13.62 11.38
CA SER A 72 -8.46 -14.02 10.16
C SER A 72 -9.36 -14.45 9.00
N ALA A 73 -10.55 -14.97 9.26
CA ALA A 73 -11.51 -15.36 8.21
C ALA A 73 -12.40 -14.19 7.73
N TYR A 74 -12.38 -13.05 8.42
CA TYR A 74 -13.24 -11.92 8.05
C TYR A 74 -12.69 -11.24 6.78
N ARG A 75 -13.59 -10.96 5.85
CA ARG A 75 -13.31 -10.16 4.64
C ARG A 75 -14.35 -9.06 4.55
N ALA A 76 -13.91 -7.86 4.34
CA ALA A 76 -14.75 -6.75 3.95
C ALA A 76 -14.44 -6.34 2.51
N THR A 77 -15.27 -5.51 1.92
CA THR A 77 -15.16 -5.17 0.50
C THR A 77 -15.42 -3.69 0.25
N LEU A 78 -14.70 -3.16 -0.73
CA LEU A 78 -14.91 -1.81 -1.22
C LEU A 78 -14.60 -1.79 -2.73
N GLU A 79 -15.18 -0.84 -3.46
CA GLU A 79 -14.81 -0.60 -4.84
C GLU A 79 -13.33 -0.19 -4.93
N GLN A 80 -12.62 -0.71 -5.93
CA GLN A 80 -11.16 -0.53 -6.06
C GLN A 80 -10.70 0.94 -6.20
N ASN A 81 -11.61 1.84 -6.57
CA ASN A 81 -11.37 3.28 -6.73
C ASN A 81 -11.89 4.11 -5.55
N LYS A 82 -12.23 3.47 -4.45
CA LYS A 82 -12.67 4.12 -3.21
C LYS A 82 -11.65 3.93 -2.12
N GLY A 83 -11.55 4.93 -1.26
CA GLY A 83 -10.74 4.89 -0.06
C GLY A 83 -11.58 4.96 1.22
N SER A 84 -10.94 4.75 2.35
CA SER A 84 -11.51 4.96 3.68
C SER A 84 -10.40 5.40 4.64
N PHE A 85 -10.75 6.27 5.58
CA PHE A 85 -9.81 6.80 6.58
C PHE A 85 -9.17 5.74 7.51
N ASN A 86 -9.70 4.53 7.51
CA ASN A 86 -9.21 3.39 8.29
C ASN A 86 -8.74 2.23 7.41
N LEU A 87 -8.45 2.49 6.14
CA LEU A 87 -8.02 1.52 5.15
C LEU A 87 -6.65 1.90 4.59
N GLY A 88 -5.70 1.01 4.75
CA GLY A 88 -4.30 1.16 4.33
C GLY A 88 -3.85 0.03 3.43
N ILE A 89 -2.54 -0.14 3.34
CA ILE A 89 -1.92 -1.16 2.49
C ILE A 89 -0.74 -1.80 3.22
N ARG A 90 -0.52 -3.09 2.94
CA ARG A 90 0.71 -3.81 3.29
C ARG A 90 1.30 -4.38 2.01
N LEU A 91 2.51 -3.94 1.67
CA LEU A 91 3.22 -4.47 0.52
C LEU A 91 3.88 -5.80 0.87
N VAL A 92 3.82 -6.74 -0.06
CA VAL A 92 4.46 -8.06 0.04
C VAL A 92 5.37 -8.23 -1.17
N LEU A 93 6.63 -8.52 -0.93
CA LEU A 93 7.57 -8.94 -1.96
C LEU A 93 7.69 -10.46 -1.93
N ASN A 94 7.31 -11.12 -3.02
CA ASN A 94 7.56 -12.54 -3.17
C ASN A 94 9.05 -12.74 -3.43
N ALA A 95 9.76 -13.28 -2.44
CA ALA A 95 11.11 -13.76 -2.71
C ALA A 95 11.05 -14.91 -3.74
N ALA A 96 11.81 -14.79 -4.82
CA ALA A 96 12.01 -15.93 -5.71
C ALA A 96 12.53 -17.13 -4.88
N PRO A 97 12.12 -18.37 -5.15
CA PRO A 97 12.58 -19.53 -4.41
C PRO A 97 14.11 -19.61 -4.52
N SER A 98 14.80 -19.19 -3.47
CA SER A 98 16.24 -19.38 -3.36
C SER A 98 16.49 -20.87 -3.12
N SER A 99 17.14 -21.55 -4.07
CA SER A 99 17.75 -22.85 -3.83
C SER A 99 18.96 -22.65 -2.93
N GLY A 100 18.75 -22.61 -1.61
CA GLY A 100 19.84 -22.43 -0.65
C GLY A 100 19.34 -22.18 0.77
N SER A 101 19.85 -22.96 1.69
CA SER A 101 19.57 -23.03 3.12
C SER A 101 19.35 -21.71 3.82
N ILE A 102 18.27 -21.60 4.57
CA ILE A 102 17.99 -20.50 5.50
C ILE A 102 18.89 -20.66 6.73
N SER A 103 19.90 -19.82 6.84
CA SER A 103 20.56 -19.53 8.14
C SER A 103 20.19 -18.10 8.51
N GLY A 104 19.61 -17.97 9.70
CA GLY A 104 18.97 -16.75 10.15
C GLY A 104 19.90 -15.56 10.33
N ALA A 105 19.24 -14.43 10.46
CA ALA A 105 19.64 -13.10 10.92
C ALA A 105 20.07 -12.08 9.86
N GLY A 106 19.36 -10.96 9.90
CA GLY A 106 19.77 -9.68 9.32
C GLY A 106 19.20 -9.42 7.92
N ALA A 107 18.36 -8.41 7.86
CA ALA A 107 17.92 -7.83 6.59
C ALA A 107 19.15 -7.43 5.77
N GLN A 108 19.53 -8.26 4.82
CA GLN A 108 20.46 -7.89 3.77
C GLN A 108 19.67 -7.75 2.48
N ASN A 109 19.83 -6.60 1.83
CA ASN A 109 19.36 -6.31 0.50
C ASN A 109 19.56 -7.51 -0.42
N THR A 110 18.52 -8.28 -0.67
CA THR A 110 18.51 -9.19 -1.81
C THR A 110 17.96 -8.41 -2.99
N SER A 111 18.88 -7.91 -3.81
CA SER A 111 18.54 -7.56 -5.19
C SER A 111 17.73 -8.73 -5.77
N ALA A 112 16.51 -8.45 -6.20
CA ALA A 112 15.77 -9.39 -7.02
C ALA A 112 16.71 -9.84 -8.17
N ASP A 113 16.91 -11.13 -8.34
CA ASP A 113 17.63 -11.69 -9.50
C ASP A 113 16.80 -11.49 -10.77
N GLY A 114 16.84 -10.32 -11.26
CA GLY A 114 16.34 -9.78 -12.50
C GLY A 114 16.80 -8.36 -12.51
N ASN A 115 18.00 -8.17 -12.90
CA ASN A 115 18.79 -6.98 -13.25
C ASN A 115 18.03 -5.63 -13.38
N GLY A 116 17.11 -5.30 -12.46
CA GLY A 116 16.33 -4.08 -12.51
C GLY A 116 16.15 -3.45 -11.14
N LYS A 117 16.32 -2.14 -11.08
CA LYS A 117 16.06 -1.31 -9.91
C LYS A 117 14.56 -1.26 -9.58
N ILE A 118 14.23 -0.86 -8.38
CA ILE A 118 12.86 -0.52 -7.97
C ILE A 118 12.75 1.00 -7.94
N LEU A 119 11.71 1.55 -8.55
CA LEU A 119 11.39 2.97 -8.49
C LEU A 119 10.12 3.16 -7.66
N ILE A 120 10.13 4.13 -6.76
CA ILE A 120 8.94 4.63 -6.07
C ILE A 120 8.68 6.03 -6.61
N ALA A 121 7.75 6.16 -7.54
CA ALA A 121 7.27 7.44 -8.03
C ALA A 121 6.07 7.87 -7.19
N TYR A 122 6.13 9.05 -6.56
CA TYR A 122 5.05 9.49 -5.69
C TYR A 122 4.72 10.97 -5.88
N PHE A 123 3.45 11.30 -5.68
CA PHE A 123 2.97 12.65 -5.51
C PHE A 123 2.51 12.83 -4.06
N SER A 124 2.98 13.87 -3.38
CA SER A 124 2.58 14.16 -2.00
C SER A 124 2.22 15.62 -1.85
N TRP A 125 0.98 15.91 -1.41
CA TRP A 125 0.57 17.28 -1.12
C TRP A 125 0.84 17.69 0.33
N GLY A 126 0.65 16.77 1.29
CA GLY A 126 0.77 17.04 2.72
C GLY A 126 1.87 16.26 3.43
N GLY A 127 2.82 15.66 2.69
CA GLY A 127 3.93 14.88 3.25
C GLY A 127 3.59 13.43 3.61
N ASN A 128 2.31 13.05 3.70
CA ASN A 128 1.94 11.70 4.13
C ASN A 128 2.37 10.62 3.12
N THR A 129 2.15 10.85 1.82
CA THR A 129 2.57 9.92 0.77
C THR A 129 4.09 9.84 0.67
N GLU A 130 4.78 10.96 0.85
CA GLU A 130 6.23 11.06 0.95
C GLU A 130 6.77 10.19 2.09
N GLY A 131 6.24 10.33 3.31
CA GLY A 131 6.67 9.52 4.45
C GLY A 131 6.48 8.02 4.22
N VAL A 132 5.42 7.60 3.52
CA VAL A 132 5.24 6.19 3.11
C VAL A 132 6.27 5.78 2.08
N ALA A 133 6.56 6.62 1.08
CA ALA A 133 7.54 6.35 0.05
C ALA A 133 8.96 6.20 0.64
N GLU A 134 9.34 7.08 1.57
CA GLU A 134 10.61 7.01 2.31
C GLU A 134 10.74 5.72 3.13
N GLU A 135 9.66 5.31 3.80
CA GLU A 135 9.68 4.07 4.58
C GLU A 135 9.83 2.84 3.67
N ILE A 136 9.16 2.81 2.51
CA ILE A 136 9.36 1.75 1.52
C ILE A 136 10.80 1.77 0.99
N GLN A 137 11.35 2.96 0.67
CA GLN A 137 12.75 3.10 0.27
C GLN A 137 13.69 2.51 1.31
N ARG A 138 13.49 2.85 2.59
CA ARG A 138 14.32 2.37 3.69
C ARG A 138 14.34 0.84 3.79
N GLN A 139 13.23 0.19 3.47
CA GLN A 139 13.10 -1.27 3.53
C GLN A 139 13.60 -1.98 2.27
N THR A 140 13.47 -1.36 1.10
CA THR A 140 13.72 -2.00 -0.19
C THR A 140 15.00 -1.54 -0.89
N GLY A 141 15.55 -0.37 -0.50
CA GLY A 141 16.63 0.27 -1.22
C GLY A 141 16.22 0.84 -2.57
N ALA A 142 14.93 1.04 -2.81
CA ALA A 142 14.39 1.59 -4.04
C ALA A 142 14.82 3.06 -4.27
N ASP A 143 14.86 3.47 -5.52
CA ASP A 143 15.03 4.88 -5.87
C ASP A 143 13.71 5.63 -5.66
N LEU A 144 13.78 6.84 -5.11
CA LEU A 144 12.63 7.74 -4.95
C LEU A 144 12.56 8.73 -6.11
N PHE A 145 11.35 8.98 -6.58
CA PHE A 145 11.06 10.01 -7.55
C PHE A 145 9.79 10.75 -7.15
N GLU A 146 9.94 12.00 -6.74
CA GLU A 146 8.80 12.87 -6.47
C GLU A 146 8.20 13.39 -7.78
N ILE A 147 6.91 13.12 -7.98
CA ILE A 147 6.15 13.64 -9.10
C ILE A 147 5.76 15.08 -8.77
N THR A 148 6.34 16.04 -9.47
CA THR A 148 6.03 17.46 -9.32
C THR A 148 5.40 18.02 -10.59
N MET A 149 4.54 19.02 -10.43
CA MET A 149 3.86 19.70 -11.53
C MET A 149 4.52 21.04 -11.81
N VAL A 150 4.50 21.47 -13.07
CA VAL A 150 4.94 22.83 -13.48
C VAL A 150 4.12 23.91 -12.75
N ASN A 151 2.82 23.65 -12.62
CA ASN A 151 1.90 24.50 -11.84
C ASN A 151 1.36 23.69 -10.66
N PRO A 152 1.99 23.77 -9.47
CA PRO A 152 1.56 23.00 -8.32
C PRO A 152 0.19 23.45 -7.80
N TYR A 153 -0.54 22.54 -7.18
CA TYR A 153 -1.78 22.87 -6.47
C TYR A 153 -1.53 23.83 -5.31
N SER A 154 -2.60 24.50 -4.90
CA SER A 154 -2.59 25.39 -3.72
C SER A 154 -2.16 24.65 -2.45
N ASN A 155 -1.49 25.38 -1.55
CA ASN A 155 -1.16 24.90 -0.20
C ASN A 155 -2.34 25.06 0.79
N ASP A 156 -3.45 25.72 0.38
CA ASP A 156 -4.66 25.80 1.18
C ASP A 156 -5.54 24.57 0.93
N TYR A 157 -5.95 23.90 2.02
CA TYR A 157 -6.68 22.64 1.95
C TYR A 157 -8.00 22.71 1.17
N ASN A 158 -8.78 23.77 1.37
CA ASN A 158 -10.07 23.89 0.68
C ASN A 158 -9.86 24.21 -0.79
N THR A 159 -8.90 25.07 -1.11
CA THR A 159 -8.55 25.43 -2.48
C THR A 159 -8.03 24.22 -3.26
N VAL A 160 -7.15 23.40 -2.67
CA VAL A 160 -6.65 22.19 -3.37
C VAL A 160 -7.74 21.17 -3.64
N LEU A 161 -8.74 21.04 -2.74
CA LEU A 161 -9.88 20.16 -2.99
C LEU A 161 -10.69 20.61 -4.22
N ASP A 162 -10.97 21.91 -4.32
CA ASP A 162 -11.69 22.47 -5.46
C ASP A 162 -10.89 22.33 -6.77
N GLU A 163 -9.58 22.57 -6.72
CA GLU A 163 -8.67 22.37 -7.85
C GLU A 163 -8.65 20.91 -8.31
N ALA A 164 -8.47 19.97 -7.38
CA ALA A 164 -8.43 18.53 -7.68
C ALA A 164 -9.78 18.04 -8.23
N GLN A 165 -10.91 18.46 -7.67
CA GLN A 165 -12.24 18.13 -8.18
C GLN A 165 -12.47 18.66 -9.59
N ARG A 166 -12.08 19.92 -9.84
CA ARG A 166 -12.15 20.52 -11.17
C ARG A 166 -11.33 19.69 -12.17
N ASP A 167 -10.07 19.41 -11.85
CA ASP A 167 -9.17 18.69 -12.73
C ASP A 167 -9.68 17.26 -13.01
N GLN A 168 -10.21 16.58 -11.97
CA GLN A 168 -10.85 15.29 -12.15
C GLN A 168 -12.07 15.36 -13.08
N SER A 169 -12.91 16.39 -12.95
CA SER A 169 -14.13 16.55 -13.74
C SER A 169 -13.85 16.73 -15.24
N VAL A 170 -12.73 17.37 -15.58
CA VAL A 170 -12.30 17.60 -16.97
C VAL A 170 -11.25 16.61 -17.44
N GLN A 171 -10.93 15.60 -16.62
CA GLN A 171 -9.86 14.64 -16.89
C GLN A 171 -8.53 15.33 -17.25
N ALA A 172 -8.20 16.39 -16.51
CA ALA A 172 -6.98 17.15 -16.70
C ALA A 172 -5.73 16.25 -16.62
N ARG A 173 -4.73 16.63 -17.39
CA ARG A 173 -3.39 16.01 -17.34
C ARG A 173 -2.36 17.12 -17.11
N PRO A 174 -2.13 17.51 -15.85
CA PRO A 174 -1.17 18.55 -15.54
C PRO A 174 0.21 18.24 -16.09
N GLU A 175 0.89 19.26 -16.58
CA GLU A 175 2.25 19.14 -17.08
C GLU A 175 3.20 18.85 -15.90
N LEU A 176 4.04 17.82 -16.05
CA LEU A 176 5.01 17.45 -15.04
C LEU A 176 6.29 18.28 -15.19
N ALA A 177 6.82 18.73 -14.05
CA ALA A 177 8.07 19.49 -14.01
C ALA A 177 9.31 18.59 -14.14
N THR A 178 9.17 17.32 -13.79
CA THR A 178 10.27 16.35 -13.77
C THR A 178 9.87 15.06 -14.47
N HIS A 179 10.86 14.36 -15.03
CA HIS A 179 10.69 13.08 -15.70
C HIS A 179 11.76 12.10 -15.23
N VAL A 180 11.42 10.81 -15.19
CA VAL A 180 12.40 9.75 -14.96
C VAL A 180 13.16 9.50 -16.27
N GLU A 181 14.47 9.77 -16.28
CA GLU A 181 15.28 9.67 -17.51
C GLU A 181 15.54 8.23 -17.94
N ASN A 182 15.72 7.30 -16.99
CA ASN A 182 16.16 5.93 -17.24
C ASN A 182 15.08 4.91 -16.81
N MET A 183 13.85 5.07 -17.29
CA MET A 183 12.72 4.22 -16.90
C MET A 183 12.95 2.72 -17.21
N ASP A 184 13.74 2.42 -18.20
CA ASP A 184 14.12 1.07 -18.63
C ASP A 184 15.08 0.34 -17.68
N GLU A 185 15.70 1.06 -16.74
CA GLU A 185 16.52 0.46 -15.68
C GLU A 185 15.67 -0.16 -14.55
N TYR A 186 14.39 0.17 -14.50
CA TYR A 186 13.51 -0.25 -13.41
C TYR A 186 12.67 -1.47 -13.79
N ALA A 187 12.84 -2.54 -13.03
CA ALA A 187 12.02 -3.75 -13.15
C ALA A 187 10.65 -3.60 -12.47
N ILE A 188 10.59 -2.77 -11.44
CA ILE A 188 9.37 -2.50 -10.67
C ILE A 188 9.21 -1.00 -10.52
N VAL A 189 8.01 -0.51 -10.81
CA VAL A 189 7.61 0.88 -10.56
C VAL A 189 6.41 0.86 -9.60
N MET A 190 6.58 1.46 -8.44
CA MET A 190 5.51 1.70 -7.48
C MET A 190 5.02 3.13 -7.64
N ILE A 191 3.70 3.35 -7.62
CA ILE A 191 3.13 4.68 -7.74
C ILE A 191 2.36 5.00 -6.47
N GLY A 192 2.75 6.08 -5.79
CA GLY A 192 2.10 6.62 -4.61
C GLY A 192 1.39 7.95 -4.91
N TYR A 193 0.15 8.09 -4.44
CA TYR A 193 -0.59 9.36 -4.54
C TYR A 193 -1.58 9.49 -3.37
N PRO A 194 -1.93 10.71 -2.97
CA PRO A 194 -2.97 10.96 -1.97
C PRO A 194 -4.32 10.43 -2.45
N ASN A 195 -5.12 9.96 -1.49
CA ASN A 195 -6.46 9.42 -1.75
C ASN A 195 -7.53 10.40 -1.27
#